data_a44caa84fa63b0ece01ac5d532c33d7e
#
_entry.id   a44caa84fa63b0ece01ac5d532c33d7e
#
_cell.length_a   1.000
_cell.length_b   1.000
_cell.length_c   1.000
_cell.angle_alpha   90.00
_cell.angle_beta   90.00
_cell.angle_gamma   90.00
#
_symmetry.space_group_name_H-M   'P 1'
#
loop_
_entity.id
_entity.type
_entity.pdbx_description
1 polymer ?
#
loop_
_entity_poly.entity_id
_entity_poly.type
_entity_poly.pdbx_seq_one_letter_code
_entity_poly.pdbx_strand_id
1 'polypeptide(L)'
;WCRQKVTYAPSDGRTHSPLETVYNALGRCGEQSTFAVAALRAMGIPARQVYTPRWAHTDDNHAWVEVWVDGEWHFLGGSEPAANLDIAWFNGAASRAMFVHAKVFGRYEGNEEIISTERNTTTINCTAHYTPTHKAEVVVKNADGSPSEGALVHFCVYNYAEFYPVATLRTNGSGYAGISTGHGDLFVWAEDEKRQEQAFDILPADLSKPAILRLTPEGNLPDSLEFKLTPPHENAIPARATEEEMASCDKRIAMDDSIRHAYEATFAPPVSANEAAKKWELTPTRSEERRVGK
;
A
#
# COMPACT_ATOMS: atom_id res chain seq x y z
N TRP A 1 -5.94 -15.34 17.10
CA TRP A 1 -6.94 -14.48 17.74
C TRP A 1 -7.54 -13.46 16.77
N CYS A 2 -6.73 -12.78 15.94
CA CYS A 2 -7.26 -11.79 14.98
C CYS A 2 -8.31 -12.42 14.05
N ARG A 3 -8.04 -13.62 13.50
CA ARG A 3 -8.99 -14.35 12.66
C ARG A 3 -10.27 -14.76 13.38
N GLN A 4 -10.18 -15.04 14.69
CA GLN A 4 -11.36 -15.34 15.51
C GLN A 4 -12.31 -14.14 15.70
N LYS A 5 -11.85 -12.94 15.37
CA LYS A 5 -12.59 -11.69 15.57
C LYS A 5 -13.01 -11.02 14.28
N VAL A 6 -12.20 -11.13 13.21
CA VAL A 6 -12.39 -10.34 12.00
C VAL A 6 -12.22 -11.21 10.76
N THR A 7 -13.12 -11.07 9.80
CA THR A 7 -13.01 -11.62 8.46
C THR A 7 -12.89 -10.52 7.42
N TYR A 8 -12.42 -10.88 6.21
CA TYR A 8 -12.40 -9.96 5.09
C TYR A 8 -13.81 -9.68 4.59
N ALA A 9 -14.13 -8.41 4.45
CA ALA A 9 -15.27 -7.95 3.67
C ALA A 9 -14.99 -6.56 3.10
N PRO A 10 -15.54 -6.25 1.92
CA PRO A 10 -15.52 -4.88 1.42
C PRO A 10 -16.18 -3.96 2.42
N SER A 11 -15.55 -2.85 2.75
CA SER A 11 -16.12 -1.79 3.56
C SER A 11 -16.43 -0.56 2.69
N ASP A 12 -17.04 0.46 3.27
CA ASP A 12 -17.16 1.76 2.61
C ASP A 12 -15.75 2.42 2.47
N GLY A 13 -15.65 3.59 1.86
CA GLY A 13 -14.37 4.27 1.61
C GLY A 13 -13.61 4.72 2.87
N ARG A 14 -14.14 4.48 4.08
CA ARG A 14 -13.50 4.89 5.34
C ARG A 14 -12.67 3.74 5.90
N THR A 15 -11.52 4.09 6.49
CA THR A 15 -10.72 3.15 7.27
C THR A 15 -11.21 3.16 8.72
N HIS A 16 -11.64 2.01 9.22
CA HIS A 16 -12.10 1.84 10.58
C HIS A 16 -10.92 1.73 11.56
N SER A 17 -11.14 2.18 12.80
CA SER A 17 -10.17 1.96 13.86
C SER A 17 -10.07 0.45 14.21
N PRO A 18 -8.97 -0.01 14.82
CA PRO A 18 -8.86 -1.40 15.26
C PRO A 18 -10.01 -1.86 16.15
N LEU A 19 -10.50 -0.98 17.03
CA LEU A 19 -11.63 -1.31 17.92
C LEU A 19 -12.94 -1.43 17.16
N GLU A 20 -13.21 -0.53 16.23
CA GLU A 20 -14.40 -0.57 15.37
C GLU A 20 -14.38 -1.81 14.47
N THR A 21 -13.21 -2.18 13.94
CA THR A 21 -13.02 -3.40 13.15
C THR A 21 -13.41 -4.66 13.93
N VAL A 22 -13.04 -4.74 15.22
CA VAL A 22 -13.45 -5.84 16.10
C VAL A 22 -14.96 -5.84 16.33
N TYR A 23 -15.55 -4.68 16.59
CA TYR A 23 -17.00 -4.58 16.85
C TYR A 23 -17.84 -4.93 15.62
N ASN A 24 -17.34 -4.64 14.43
CA ASN A 24 -18.01 -4.98 13.18
C ASN A 24 -17.71 -6.41 12.71
N ALA A 25 -16.67 -7.05 13.24
CA ALA A 25 -16.11 -8.34 12.82
C ALA A 25 -15.70 -8.40 11.33
N LEU A 26 -15.61 -7.27 10.66
CA LEU A 26 -15.37 -7.14 9.23
C LEU A 26 -14.30 -6.08 8.96
N GLY A 27 -13.50 -6.30 7.93
CA GLY A 27 -12.54 -5.30 7.46
C GLY A 27 -11.88 -5.69 6.15
N ARG A 28 -11.45 -4.69 5.38
CA ARG A 28 -10.54 -4.89 4.25
C ARG A 28 -9.13 -5.20 4.77
N CYS A 29 -8.21 -5.46 3.87
CA CYS A 29 -6.80 -5.69 4.21
C CYS A 29 -6.20 -4.54 5.06
N GLY A 30 -6.58 -3.28 4.80
CA GLY A 30 -6.15 -2.12 5.57
C GLY A 30 -6.59 -2.16 7.03
N GLU A 31 -7.87 -2.45 7.30
CA GLU A 31 -8.42 -2.60 8.65
C GLU A 31 -7.86 -3.83 9.35
N GLN A 32 -7.82 -4.98 8.66
CA GLN A 32 -7.30 -6.22 9.23
C GLN A 32 -5.83 -6.10 9.65
N SER A 33 -4.99 -5.49 8.81
CA SER A 33 -3.57 -5.29 9.12
C SER A 33 -3.37 -4.28 10.25
N THR A 34 -4.11 -3.16 10.27
CA THR A 34 -4.05 -2.19 11.37
C THR A 34 -4.49 -2.80 12.70
N PHE A 35 -5.54 -3.63 12.67
CA PHE A 35 -6.02 -4.38 13.83
C PHE A 35 -4.97 -5.38 14.33
N ALA A 36 -4.36 -6.16 13.42
CA ALA A 36 -3.32 -7.12 13.79
C ALA A 36 -2.08 -6.42 14.38
N VAL A 37 -1.65 -5.27 13.81
CA VAL A 37 -0.58 -4.44 14.38
C VAL A 37 -0.92 -3.98 15.79
N ALA A 38 -2.15 -3.52 16.04
CA ALA A 38 -2.58 -3.10 17.37
C ALA A 38 -2.54 -4.28 18.37
N ALA A 39 -3.02 -5.46 17.95
CA ALA A 39 -3.00 -6.67 18.78
C ALA A 39 -1.57 -7.12 19.12
N LEU A 40 -0.68 -7.16 18.13
CA LEU A 40 0.73 -7.54 18.31
C LEU A 40 1.45 -6.57 19.25
N ARG A 41 1.28 -5.26 19.05
CA ARG A 41 1.88 -4.24 19.92
C ARG A 41 1.35 -4.31 21.36
N ALA A 42 0.07 -4.64 21.55
CA ALA A 42 -0.50 -4.88 22.88
C ALA A 42 0.15 -6.06 23.61
N MET A 43 0.70 -7.02 22.86
CA MET A 43 1.47 -8.16 23.39
C MET A 43 2.98 -7.88 23.51
N GLY A 44 3.41 -6.64 23.24
CA GLY A 44 4.83 -6.26 23.29
C GLY A 44 5.65 -6.67 22.08
N ILE A 45 5.01 -7.11 20.99
CA ILE A 45 5.67 -7.50 19.74
C ILE A 45 5.76 -6.26 18.84
N PRO A 46 6.95 -5.79 18.45
CA PRO A 46 7.07 -4.70 17.50
C PRO A 46 6.48 -5.11 16.15
N ALA A 47 5.58 -4.31 15.65
CA ALA A 47 4.88 -4.58 14.40
C ALA A 47 4.56 -3.28 13.67
N ARG A 48 4.46 -3.34 12.35
CA ARG A 48 4.06 -2.24 11.50
C ARG A 48 3.16 -2.72 10.35
N GLN A 49 2.28 -1.84 9.88
CA GLN A 49 1.56 -2.06 8.65
C GLN A 49 2.48 -1.71 7.48
N VAL A 50 2.49 -2.54 6.46
CA VAL A 50 3.06 -2.24 5.15
C VAL A 50 1.97 -2.23 4.11
N TYR A 51 2.18 -1.45 3.05
CA TYR A 51 1.16 -1.18 2.05
C TYR A 51 1.78 -1.02 0.67
N THR A 52 1.21 -1.72 -0.31
CA THR A 52 1.42 -1.40 -1.72
C THR A 52 0.19 -0.65 -2.24
N PRO A 53 0.33 0.63 -2.64
CA PRO A 53 -0.82 1.43 -3.04
C PRO A 53 -1.45 0.95 -4.34
N ARG A 54 -0.64 0.40 -5.25
CA ARG A 54 -1.07 -0.18 -6.52
C ARG A 54 -0.08 -1.23 -6.99
N TRP A 55 -0.59 -2.35 -7.47
CA TRP A 55 0.20 -3.32 -8.21
C TRP A 55 0.38 -2.88 -9.67
N ALA A 56 1.56 -3.16 -10.27
CA ALA A 56 1.77 -2.91 -11.69
C ALA A 56 1.26 -4.05 -12.60
N HIS A 57 0.94 -5.20 -12.03
CA HIS A 57 0.55 -6.41 -12.77
C HIS A 57 -0.94 -6.75 -12.66
N THR A 58 -1.70 -6.06 -11.80
CA THR A 58 -3.14 -6.27 -11.63
C THR A 58 -3.79 -5.05 -11.00
N ASP A 59 -5.04 -4.78 -11.34
CA ASP A 59 -5.84 -3.67 -10.82
C ASP A 59 -6.26 -3.91 -9.37
N ASP A 60 -5.31 -3.76 -8.44
CA ASP A 60 -5.54 -3.94 -7.01
C ASP A 60 -4.44 -3.24 -6.19
N ASN A 61 -4.60 -3.29 -4.89
CA ASN A 61 -3.66 -2.87 -3.85
C ASN A 61 -3.67 -3.89 -2.71
N HIS A 62 -2.71 -3.80 -1.78
CA HIS A 62 -2.75 -4.65 -0.60
C HIS A 62 -2.06 -4.02 0.61
N ALA A 63 -2.53 -4.38 1.80
CA ALA A 63 -1.93 -4.03 3.08
C ALA A 63 -1.79 -5.27 3.95
N TRP A 64 -0.63 -5.41 4.60
CA TRP A 64 -0.32 -6.53 5.48
C TRP A 64 0.54 -6.09 6.65
N VAL A 65 1.12 -7.00 7.38
CA VAL A 65 1.86 -6.73 8.61
C VAL A 65 3.30 -7.18 8.50
N GLU A 66 4.22 -6.39 9.02
CA GLU A 66 5.57 -6.83 9.39
C GLU A 66 5.72 -6.87 10.90
N VAL A 67 6.42 -7.87 11.40
CA VAL A 67 6.79 -8.07 12.81
C VAL A 67 8.30 -8.19 12.96
N TRP A 68 8.84 -7.62 14.03
CA TRP A 68 10.26 -7.73 14.35
C TRP A 68 10.49 -8.94 15.23
N VAL A 69 11.16 -9.96 14.69
CA VAL A 69 11.47 -11.23 15.37
C VAL A 69 12.91 -11.59 15.05
N ASP A 70 13.63 -12.03 16.06
CA ASP A 70 15.04 -12.52 15.95
C ASP A 70 16.02 -11.55 15.27
N GLY A 71 15.72 -10.24 15.36
CA GLY A 71 16.60 -9.19 14.84
C GLY A 71 16.33 -8.76 13.40
N GLU A 72 15.23 -9.23 12.79
CA GLU A 72 14.81 -8.84 11.44
C GLU A 72 13.29 -8.69 11.29
N TRP A 73 12.87 -8.06 10.20
CA TRP A 73 11.46 -7.93 9.84
C TRP A 73 10.97 -9.14 9.07
N HIS A 74 9.87 -9.72 9.54
CA HIS A 74 9.14 -10.81 8.88
C HIS A 74 7.72 -10.36 8.57
N PHE A 75 7.09 -10.93 7.55
CA PHE A 75 5.72 -10.54 7.20
C PHE A 75 4.70 -11.64 7.47
N LEU A 76 3.44 -11.21 7.64
CA LEU A 76 2.26 -12.06 7.76
C LEU A 76 1.01 -11.32 7.28
N GLY A 77 -0.03 -12.04 6.93
CA GLY A 77 -1.35 -11.48 6.64
C GLY A 77 -2.02 -10.91 7.90
N GLY A 78 -2.92 -9.95 7.75
CA GLY A 78 -3.57 -9.25 8.87
C GLY A 78 -4.41 -10.18 9.76
N SER A 79 -5.45 -10.77 9.21
CA SER A 79 -6.31 -11.79 9.86
C SER A 79 -6.28 -13.11 9.10
N GLU A 80 -5.19 -13.39 8.43
CA GLU A 80 -4.96 -14.48 7.49
C GLU A 80 -3.74 -15.28 7.96
N PRO A 81 -3.90 -16.18 8.97
CA PRO A 81 -2.79 -16.95 9.48
C PRO A 81 -2.23 -17.88 8.42
N ALA A 82 -0.92 -18.06 8.45
CA ALA A 82 -0.19 -19.04 7.66
C ALA A 82 0.59 -19.98 8.58
N ALA A 83 1.19 -21.02 8.01
CA ALA A 83 1.95 -22.00 8.78
C ALA A 83 3.18 -21.37 9.45
N ASN A 84 3.90 -20.52 8.72
CA ASN A 84 5.10 -19.82 9.18
C ASN A 84 5.05 -18.33 8.78
N LEU A 85 5.92 -17.53 9.37
CA LEU A 85 6.18 -16.16 8.90
C LEU A 85 6.75 -16.19 7.46
N ASP A 86 6.63 -15.10 6.74
CA ASP A 86 7.04 -14.92 5.34
C ASP A 86 6.31 -15.85 4.35
N ILE A 87 5.19 -16.42 4.78
CA ILE A 87 4.27 -17.17 3.92
C ILE A 87 2.90 -16.53 3.97
N ALA A 88 2.39 -16.14 2.80
CA ALA A 88 1.06 -15.60 2.63
C ALA A 88 0.56 -15.87 1.21
N TRP A 89 -0.75 -15.81 0.99
CA TRP A 89 -1.34 -15.99 -0.34
C TRP A 89 -0.84 -14.95 -1.36
N PHE A 90 -0.40 -13.79 -0.88
CA PHE A 90 0.10 -12.69 -1.71
C PHE A 90 1.62 -12.74 -2.00
N ASN A 91 2.33 -13.82 -1.65
CA ASN A 91 3.78 -13.92 -1.88
C ASN A 91 4.15 -13.66 -3.35
N GLY A 92 3.42 -14.26 -4.30
CA GLY A 92 3.65 -14.03 -5.72
C GLY A 92 3.47 -12.56 -6.10
N ALA A 93 2.40 -11.92 -5.63
CA ALA A 93 2.14 -10.50 -5.89
C ALA A 93 3.21 -9.60 -5.23
N ALA A 94 3.61 -9.89 -3.99
CA ALA A 94 4.65 -9.13 -3.27
C ALA A 94 6.01 -9.23 -3.96
N SER A 95 6.36 -10.39 -4.52
CA SER A 95 7.59 -10.59 -5.29
C SER A 95 7.65 -9.80 -6.61
N ARG A 96 6.53 -9.22 -7.02
CA ARG A 96 6.36 -8.35 -8.21
C ARG A 96 6.00 -6.92 -7.85
N ALA A 97 6.20 -6.52 -6.58
CA ALA A 97 5.88 -5.17 -6.15
C ALA A 97 6.79 -4.14 -6.84
N MET A 98 6.21 -3.04 -7.31
CA MET A 98 6.97 -1.86 -7.71
C MET A 98 7.35 -1.03 -6.51
N PHE A 99 6.45 -0.93 -5.53
CA PHE A 99 6.65 -0.11 -4.35
C PHE A 99 5.84 -0.63 -3.16
N VAL A 100 6.53 -0.86 -2.05
CA VAL A 100 5.94 -1.22 -0.75
C VAL A 100 6.45 -0.23 0.27
N HIS A 101 5.56 0.35 1.06
CA HIS A 101 5.95 1.34 2.07
C HIS A 101 5.31 1.07 3.44
N ALA A 102 5.92 1.63 4.48
CA ALA A 102 5.33 1.72 5.80
C ALA A 102 5.30 3.19 6.26
N LYS A 103 4.33 3.54 7.10
CA LYS A 103 4.31 4.81 7.83
C LYS A 103 4.79 4.59 9.27
N VAL A 104 5.89 5.25 9.62
CA VAL A 104 6.44 5.28 10.96
C VAL A 104 5.95 6.54 11.67
N PHE A 105 5.39 6.40 12.86
CA PHE A 105 4.96 7.53 13.66
C PHE A 105 6.16 8.07 14.49
N GLY A 106 6.47 9.33 14.29
CA GLY A 106 7.61 10.00 14.91
C GLY A 106 8.87 10.01 14.02
N ARG A 107 10.03 10.18 14.66
CA ARG A 107 11.33 10.18 13.99
C ARG A 107 11.74 8.76 13.63
N TYR A 108 12.18 8.59 12.40
CA TYR A 108 12.71 7.32 11.91
C TYR A 108 14.26 7.33 11.96
N GLU A 109 14.85 6.26 12.51
CA GLU A 109 16.30 6.08 12.68
C GLU A 109 16.80 4.73 12.08
N GLY A 110 15.99 4.07 11.24
CA GLY A 110 16.35 2.81 10.57
C GLY A 110 17.13 3.04 9.27
N ASN A 111 17.35 1.96 8.54
CA ASN A 111 18.16 1.94 7.32
C ASN A 111 17.33 2.00 6.03
N GLU A 112 16.01 1.87 6.09
CA GLU A 112 15.17 1.95 4.92
C GLU A 112 15.15 3.35 4.31
N GLU A 113 15.02 3.43 3.01
CA GLU A 113 14.97 4.69 2.26
C GLU A 113 13.76 5.52 2.70
N ILE A 114 14.01 6.78 3.10
CA ILE A 114 12.96 7.73 3.47
C ILE A 114 12.38 8.34 2.20
N ILE A 115 11.08 8.20 2.01
CA ILE A 115 10.35 8.77 0.87
C ILE A 115 9.83 10.18 1.20
N SER A 116 9.24 10.33 2.37
CA SER A 116 8.73 11.62 2.85
C SER A 116 8.72 11.69 4.36
N THR A 117 8.86 12.90 4.88
CA THR A 117 8.69 13.20 6.31
C THR A 117 7.64 14.28 6.47
N GLU A 118 6.59 13.97 7.19
CA GLU A 118 5.54 14.88 7.59
C GLU A 118 5.71 15.23 9.09
N ARG A 119 4.84 16.10 9.62
CA ARG A 119 4.93 16.55 11.01
C ARG A 119 5.04 15.40 12.02
N ASN A 120 4.27 14.34 11.84
CA ASN A 120 4.13 13.24 12.82
C ASN A 120 4.47 11.87 12.23
N THR A 121 4.79 11.78 10.95
CA THR A 121 5.01 10.50 10.26
C THR A 121 6.18 10.59 9.29
N THR A 122 6.88 9.48 9.14
CA THR A 122 7.87 9.26 8.08
C THR A 122 7.42 8.07 7.24
N THR A 123 7.34 8.26 5.93
CA THR A 123 7.09 7.17 4.98
C THR A 123 8.42 6.57 4.56
N ILE A 124 8.58 5.27 4.76
CA ILE A 124 9.78 4.51 4.44
C ILE A 124 9.50 3.47 3.37
N ASN A 125 10.50 3.19 2.56
CA ASN A 125 10.44 2.22 1.47
C ASN A 125 10.86 0.83 1.96
N CYS A 126 9.93 -0.11 1.95
CA CYS A 126 10.12 -1.50 2.37
C CYS A 126 10.21 -2.47 1.17
N THR A 127 10.28 -1.99 -0.07
CA THR A 127 10.22 -2.82 -1.29
C THR A 127 11.29 -3.91 -1.31
N ALA A 128 12.50 -3.60 -0.83
CA ALA A 128 13.63 -4.53 -0.81
C ALA A 128 13.42 -5.76 0.11
N HIS A 129 12.43 -5.74 1.01
CA HIS A 129 12.08 -6.91 1.83
C HIS A 129 11.35 -8.00 1.01
N TYR A 130 10.78 -7.65 -0.13
CA TYR A 130 9.90 -8.52 -0.92
C TYR A 130 10.45 -8.89 -2.29
N THR A 131 11.22 -7.99 -2.89
CA THR A 131 11.73 -8.17 -4.26
C THR A 131 13.08 -7.47 -4.44
N PRO A 132 13.95 -7.95 -5.33
CA PRO A 132 15.12 -7.19 -5.75
C PRO A 132 14.70 -5.80 -6.26
N THR A 133 15.49 -4.78 -5.96
CA THR A 133 15.21 -3.40 -6.34
C THR A 133 16.30 -2.81 -7.22
N HIS A 134 15.93 -1.80 -8.00
CA HIS A 134 16.84 -0.93 -8.73
C HIS A 134 16.51 0.53 -8.41
N LYS A 135 17.40 1.46 -8.82
CA LYS A 135 17.13 2.89 -8.69
C LYS A 135 16.42 3.43 -9.91
N ALA A 136 15.21 3.94 -9.72
CA ALA A 136 14.51 4.76 -10.71
C ALA A 136 14.87 6.22 -10.47
N GLU A 137 15.61 6.83 -11.41
CA GLU A 137 16.26 8.13 -11.22
C GLU A 137 15.97 9.08 -12.37
N VAL A 138 15.71 10.34 -12.05
CA VAL A 138 15.49 11.40 -13.03
C VAL A 138 16.27 12.66 -12.68
N VAL A 139 16.61 13.42 -13.73
CA VAL A 139 17.09 14.81 -13.62
C VAL A 139 16.12 15.70 -14.38
N VAL A 140 15.42 16.56 -13.65
CA VAL A 140 14.48 17.54 -14.21
C VAL A 140 15.22 18.81 -14.55
N LYS A 141 15.01 19.30 -15.78
CA LYS A 141 15.63 20.53 -16.31
C LYS A 141 14.55 21.50 -16.76
N ASN A 142 14.81 22.76 -16.55
CA ASN A 142 14.06 23.86 -17.13
C ASN A 142 14.25 23.92 -18.67
N ALA A 143 13.44 24.70 -19.36
CA ALA A 143 13.53 24.88 -20.81
C ALA A 143 14.91 25.38 -21.29
N ASP A 144 15.58 26.20 -20.47
CA ASP A 144 16.94 26.72 -20.76
C ASP A 144 18.06 25.69 -20.48
N GLY A 145 17.72 24.49 -19.99
CA GLY A 145 18.64 23.42 -19.65
C GLY A 145 19.26 23.49 -18.25
N SER A 146 18.92 24.52 -17.46
CA SER A 146 19.34 24.60 -16.06
C SER A 146 18.56 23.54 -15.22
N PRO A 147 19.13 23.09 -14.07
CA PRO A 147 18.42 22.20 -13.17
C PRO A 147 17.12 22.85 -12.63
N SER A 148 16.05 22.08 -12.57
CA SER A 148 14.80 22.50 -11.92
C SER A 148 14.79 22.04 -10.47
N GLU A 149 15.09 22.91 -9.53
CA GLU A 149 15.02 22.63 -8.10
C GLU A 149 13.60 22.77 -7.57
N GLY A 150 13.16 21.79 -6.77
CA GLY A 150 11.85 21.81 -6.10
C GLY A 150 10.68 21.37 -6.98
N ALA A 151 10.92 20.96 -8.24
CA ALA A 151 9.90 20.34 -9.07
C ALA A 151 9.37 19.05 -8.42
N LEU A 152 8.08 18.80 -8.53
CA LEU A 152 7.48 17.54 -8.10
C LEU A 152 7.74 16.47 -9.15
N VAL A 153 8.14 15.30 -8.73
CA VAL A 153 8.34 14.12 -9.58
C VAL A 153 7.47 13.00 -9.04
N HIS A 154 6.53 12.57 -9.86
CA HIS A 154 5.60 11.48 -9.57
C HIS A 154 6.09 10.21 -10.26
N PHE A 155 6.41 9.19 -9.46
CA PHE A 155 6.74 7.86 -9.95
C PHE A 155 5.45 7.04 -9.99
N CYS A 156 4.98 6.71 -11.19
CA CYS A 156 3.63 6.16 -11.38
C CYS A 156 3.66 4.73 -11.92
N VAL A 157 2.72 3.92 -11.46
CA VAL A 157 2.32 2.67 -12.10
C VAL A 157 0.98 2.86 -12.82
N TYR A 158 0.74 2.12 -13.89
CA TYR A 158 -0.56 2.11 -14.56
C TYR A 158 -1.46 1.09 -13.90
N ASN A 159 -2.59 1.54 -13.34
CA ASN A 159 -3.50 0.70 -12.58
C ASN A 159 -4.88 1.37 -12.53
N TYR A 160 -5.98 0.61 -12.65
CA TYR A 160 -7.35 1.14 -12.74
C TYR A 160 -7.51 2.24 -13.82
N ALA A 161 -6.88 2.04 -14.97
CA ALA A 161 -6.90 2.97 -16.11
C ALA A 161 -6.36 4.39 -15.79
N GLU A 162 -5.45 4.52 -14.82
CA GLU A 162 -4.78 5.76 -14.45
C GLU A 162 -3.28 5.57 -14.21
N PHE A 163 -2.49 6.61 -14.40
CA PHE A 163 -1.10 6.66 -13.93
C PHE A 163 -1.09 7.08 -12.46
N TYR A 164 -1.13 6.09 -11.58
CA TYR A 164 -1.19 6.30 -10.14
C TYR A 164 0.20 6.55 -9.55
N PRO A 165 0.45 7.70 -8.89
CA PRO A 165 1.74 7.98 -8.25
C PRO A 165 1.91 7.12 -6.99
N VAL A 166 2.81 6.15 -7.05
CA VAL A 166 3.18 5.33 -5.90
C VAL A 166 4.13 6.08 -4.95
N ALA A 167 4.91 7.01 -5.48
CA ALA A 167 5.73 7.94 -4.72
C ALA A 167 5.82 9.29 -5.44
N THR A 168 5.91 10.37 -4.64
CA THR A 168 6.14 11.73 -5.15
C THR A 168 7.29 12.36 -4.39
N LEU A 169 8.29 12.83 -5.11
CA LEU A 169 9.48 13.47 -4.54
C LEU A 169 9.67 14.88 -5.11
N ARG A 170 10.40 15.70 -4.36
CA ARG A 170 10.88 16.99 -4.88
C ARG A 170 12.32 16.85 -5.34
N THR A 171 12.63 17.48 -6.47
CA THR A 171 14.00 17.55 -6.96
C THR A 171 14.89 18.40 -6.03
N ASN A 172 16.13 17.99 -5.89
CA ASN A 172 17.16 18.75 -5.19
C ASN A 172 17.76 19.89 -6.07
N GLY A 173 18.76 20.60 -5.55
CA GLY A 173 19.43 21.71 -6.27
C GLY A 173 20.11 21.32 -7.59
N SER A 174 20.33 20.04 -7.86
CA SER A 174 20.80 19.55 -9.16
C SER A 174 19.69 19.09 -10.09
N GLY A 175 18.42 19.27 -9.69
CA GLY A 175 17.25 18.79 -10.42
C GLY A 175 17.01 17.29 -10.27
N TYR A 176 17.71 16.60 -9.36
CA TYR A 176 17.65 15.16 -9.20
C TYR A 176 16.53 14.72 -8.24
N ALA A 177 15.83 13.65 -8.62
CA ALA A 177 14.96 12.85 -7.76
C ALA A 177 15.11 11.36 -8.12
N GLY A 178 15.02 10.47 -7.11
CA GLY A 178 15.11 9.04 -7.35
C GLY A 178 14.64 8.21 -6.17
N ILE A 179 14.12 7.01 -6.46
CA ILE A 179 13.66 6.03 -5.48
C ILE A 179 14.12 4.62 -5.84
N SER A 180 14.13 3.74 -4.85
CA SER A 180 14.30 2.31 -5.10
C SER A 180 12.94 1.67 -5.40
N THR A 181 12.85 0.92 -6.52
CA THR A 181 11.63 0.23 -6.95
C THR A 181 11.90 -1.20 -7.38
N GLY A 182 10.86 -2.03 -7.48
CA GLY A 182 10.95 -3.33 -8.15
C GLY A 182 11.32 -3.19 -9.63
N HIS A 183 11.77 -4.29 -10.25
CA HIS A 183 12.27 -4.33 -11.62
C HIS A 183 11.14 -4.32 -12.67
N GLY A 184 10.39 -3.23 -12.75
CA GLY A 184 9.38 -2.96 -13.75
C GLY A 184 9.50 -1.54 -14.29
N ASP A 185 8.83 -1.26 -15.40
CA ASP A 185 8.80 0.06 -16.01
C ASP A 185 7.90 1.01 -15.22
N LEU A 186 8.29 2.28 -15.13
CA LEU A 186 7.50 3.35 -14.52
C LEU A 186 7.13 4.41 -15.55
N PHE A 187 5.93 4.97 -15.42
CA PHE A 187 5.64 6.27 -16.00
C PHE A 187 6.06 7.34 -14.99
N VAL A 188 6.86 8.30 -15.42
CA VAL A 188 7.30 9.39 -14.56
C VAL A 188 6.83 10.71 -15.11
N TRP A 189 6.21 11.49 -14.25
CA TRP A 189 5.72 12.82 -14.55
C TRP A 189 6.36 13.83 -13.61
N ALA A 190 6.94 14.89 -14.17
CA ALA A 190 7.50 16.01 -13.44
C ALA A 190 6.69 17.28 -13.70
N GLU A 191 6.47 18.07 -12.64
CA GLU A 191 5.76 19.35 -12.75
C GLU A 191 6.41 20.45 -11.91
N ASP A 192 6.41 21.67 -12.45
CA ASP A 192 6.66 22.91 -11.72
C ASP A 192 5.37 23.72 -11.68
N GLU A 193 4.64 23.63 -10.57
CA GLU A 193 3.35 24.31 -10.38
C GLU A 193 3.47 25.83 -10.52
N LYS A 194 4.63 26.43 -10.15
CA LYS A 194 4.83 27.89 -10.21
C LYS A 194 4.98 28.39 -11.63
N ARG A 195 5.56 27.55 -12.51
CA ARG A 195 5.81 27.89 -13.93
C ARG A 195 4.73 27.37 -14.85
N GLN A 196 3.85 26.47 -14.35
CA GLN A 196 2.88 25.71 -15.16
C GLN A 196 3.60 24.96 -16.30
N GLU A 197 4.71 24.33 -15.96
CA GLU A 197 5.52 23.51 -16.85
C GLU A 197 5.51 22.07 -16.42
N GLN A 198 5.52 21.16 -17.38
CA GLN A 198 5.45 19.71 -17.14
C GLN A 198 6.38 18.94 -18.08
N ALA A 199 6.72 17.74 -17.69
CA ALA A 199 7.40 16.75 -18.53
C ALA A 199 7.03 15.35 -18.06
N PHE A 200 7.03 14.39 -18.97
CA PHE A 200 6.85 12.98 -18.62
C PHE A 200 7.73 12.09 -19.51
N ASP A 201 8.00 10.90 -19.04
CA ASP A 201 8.69 9.85 -19.79
C ASP A 201 8.37 8.48 -19.20
N ILE A 202 8.73 7.43 -19.92
CA ILE A 202 8.72 6.06 -19.42
C ILE A 202 10.14 5.71 -19.00
N LEU A 203 10.29 5.28 -17.74
CA LEU A 203 11.53 4.77 -17.20
C LEU A 203 11.54 3.24 -17.30
N PRO A 204 12.30 2.66 -18.23
CA PRO A 204 12.56 1.22 -18.21
C PRO A 204 13.33 0.78 -16.97
N ALA A 205 13.05 -0.42 -16.50
CA ALA A 205 13.69 -1.01 -15.32
C ALA A 205 15.21 -1.19 -15.42
N ASP A 206 15.77 -1.17 -16.64
CA ASP A 206 17.18 -1.41 -16.93
C ASP A 206 17.98 -0.13 -17.22
N LEU A 207 17.41 1.05 -16.96
CA LEU A 207 18.12 2.32 -17.13
C LEU A 207 19.40 2.35 -16.28
N SER A 208 20.52 2.53 -16.96
CA SER A 208 21.86 2.61 -16.32
C SER A 208 22.24 4.03 -15.87
N LYS A 209 21.44 5.03 -16.21
CA LYS A 209 21.68 6.46 -15.91
C LYS A 209 20.33 7.14 -15.65
N PRO A 210 20.30 8.23 -14.85
CA PRO A 210 19.09 9.02 -14.66
C PRO A 210 18.51 9.52 -16.00
N ALA A 211 17.18 9.39 -16.15
CA ALA A 211 16.48 9.98 -17.29
C ALA A 211 16.46 11.51 -17.18
N ILE A 212 16.45 12.20 -18.31
CA ILE A 212 16.41 13.66 -18.34
C ILE A 212 15.02 14.12 -18.77
N LEU A 213 14.28 14.70 -17.85
CA LEU A 213 12.99 15.34 -18.10
C LEU A 213 13.18 16.83 -18.32
N ARG A 214 12.74 17.35 -19.48
CA ARG A 214 12.78 18.79 -19.78
C ARG A 214 11.39 19.37 -19.67
N LEU A 215 11.21 20.27 -18.70
CA LEU A 215 9.95 20.97 -18.50
C LEU A 215 9.59 21.82 -19.72
N THR A 216 8.34 21.76 -20.11
CA THR A 216 7.74 22.55 -21.17
C THR A 216 6.41 23.10 -20.70
N PRO A 217 5.93 24.24 -21.22
CA PRO A 217 4.61 24.76 -20.93
C PRO A 217 3.53 23.71 -21.18
N GLU A 218 2.54 23.62 -20.32
CA GLU A 218 1.47 22.60 -20.35
C GLU A 218 0.78 22.49 -21.71
N GLY A 219 0.55 23.62 -22.39
CA GLY A 219 -0.07 23.67 -23.73
C GLY A 219 0.76 23.04 -24.85
N ASN A 220 1.99 22.62 -24.59
CA ASN A 220 2.89 21.97 -25.56
C ASN A 220 3.01 20.46 -25.37
N LEU A 221 2.23 19.88 -24.46
CA LEU A 221 2.18 18.44 -24.30
C LEU A 221 1.40 17.79 -25.45
N PRO A 222 1.73 16.54 -25.83
CA PRO A 222 0.98 15.82 -26.87
C PRO A 222 -0.46 15.51 -26.42
N ASP A 223 -1.42 15.60 -27.34
CA ASP A 223 -2.83 15.27 -27.08
C ASP A 223 -3.08 13.78 -26.82
N SER A 224 -2.13 12.92 -27.20
CA SER A 224 -2.21 11.48 -27.00
C SER A 224 -0.82 10.88 -26.76
N LEU A 225 -0.79 9.81 -25.99
CA LEU A 225 0.42 9.05 -25.67
C LEU A 225 0.17 7.56 -25.92
N GLU A 226 0.97 6.95 -26.77
CA GLU A 226 1.07 5.51 -26.86
C GLU A 226 2.19 5.03 -25.94
N PHE A 227 1.91 4.07 -25.08
CA PHE A 227 2.89 3.57 -24.11
C PHE A 227 2.82 2.05 -23.95
N LYS A 228 3.92 1.48 -23.51
CA LYS A 228 4.03 0.10 -23.04
C LYS A 228 4.81 0.11 -21.75
N LEU A 229 4.22 -0.46 -20.69
CA LEU A 229 4.86 -0.66 -19.40
C LEU A 229 4.96 -2.15 -19.10
N THR A 230 6.13 -2.61 -18.74
CA THR A 230 6.39 -4.00 -18.38
C THR A 230 6.41 -4.12 -16.86
N PRO A 231 5.48 -4.84 -16.23
CA PRO A 231 5.50 -5.07 -14.79
C PRO A 231 6.65 -6.00 -14.42
N PRO A 232 7.08 -6.00 -13.13
CA PRO A 232 8.08 -6.95 -12.65
C PRO A 232 7.67 -8.39 -12.89
N HIS A 233 8.64 -9.26 -13.17
CA HIS A 233 8.43 -10.70 -13.21
C HIS A 233 8.20 -11.24 -11.79
N GLU A 234 7.38 -12.29 -11.70
CA GLU A 234 7.20 -13.01 -10.46
C GLU A 234 8.49 -13.78 -10.12
N ASN A 235 9.02 -13.55 -8.93
CA ASN A 235 10.16 -14.30 -8.44
C ASN A 235 9.66 -15.56 -7.74
N ALA A 236 10.29 -16.70 -8.03
CA ALA A 236 9.99 -17.94 -7.32
C ALA A 236 10.32 -17.80 -5.83
N ILE A 237 9.32 -17.95 -4.98
CA ILE A 237 9.50 -17.95 -3.53
C ILE A 237 9.52 -19.41 -3.09
N PRO A 238 10.60 -19.90 -2.48
CA PRO A 238 10.65 -21.26 -1.98
C PRO A 238 9.54 -21.51 -0.96
N ALA A 239 8.82 -22.61 -1.07
CA ALA A 239 7.90 -23.04 -0.03
C ALA A 239 8.70 -23.27 1.27
N ARG A 240 8.27 -22.64 2.37
CA ARG A 240 8.97 -22.72 3.67
C ARG A 240 8.21 -23.56 4.69
N ALA A 241 7.02 -24.06 4.34
CA ALA A 241 6.20 -24.91 5.21
C ALA A 241 6.16 -26.34 4.65
N THR A 242 6.23 -27.31 5.55
CA THR A 242 6.00 -28.72 5.24
C THR A 242 4.50 -29.00 5.09
N GLU A 243 4.14 -30.13 4.47
CA GLU A 243 2.74 -30.56 4.36
C GLU A 243 2.08 -30.74 5.74
N GLU A 244 2.83 -31.20 6.75
CA GLU A 244 2.35 -31.37 8.12
C GLU A 244 2.05 -30.02 8.79
N GLU A 245 2.94 -29.03 8.64
CA GLU A 245 2.74 -27.67 9.14
C GLU A 245 1.54 -27.00 8.46
N MET A 246 1.38 -27.15 7.16
CA MET A 246 0.23 -26.63 6.41
C MET A 246 -1.08 -27.31 6.89
N ALA A 247 -1.12 -28.63 7.01
CA ALA A 247 -2.29 -29.33 7.51
C ALA A 247 -2.64 -28.97 8.96
N SER A 248 -1.65 -28.69 9.79
CA SER A 248 -1.85 -28.17 11.15
C SER A 248 -2.43 -26.77 11.14
N CYS A 249 -1.93 -25.90 10.26
CA CYS A 249 -2.44 -24.55 10.07
C CYS A 249 -3.91 -24.58 9.61
N ASP A 250 -4.26 -25.41 8.63
CA ASP A 250 -5.64 -25.54 8.12
C ASP A 250 -6.63 -25.95 9.20
N LYS A 251 -6.24 -26.89 10.06
CA LYS A 251 -7.06 -27.29 11.23
C LYS A 251 -7.25 -26.12 12.18
N ARG A 252 -6.21 -25.33 12.40
CA ARG A 252 -6.29 -24.16 13.26
C ARG A 252 -7.19 -23.08 12.64
N ILE A 253 -7.07 -22.84 11.34
CA ILE A 253 -7.94 -21.92 10.59
C ILE A 253 -9.41 -22.32 10.73
N ALA A 254 -9.73 -23.59 10.52
CA ALA A 254 -11.10 -24.10 10.66
C ALA A 254 -11.66 -23.90 12.07
N MET A 255 -10.84 -24.12 13.10
CA MET A 255 -11.23 -23.85 14.50
C MET A 255 -11.44 -22.35 14.74
N ASP A 256 -10.55 -21.48 14.25
CA ASP A 256 -10.65 -20.04 14.42
C ASP A 256 -11.89 -19.49 13.70
N ASP A 257 -12.24 -20.01 12.52
CA ASP A 257 -13.47 -19.68 11.79
C ASP A 257 -14.73 -20.10 12.55
N SER A 258 -14.73 -21.26 13.17
CA SER A 258 -15.85 -21.72 14.02
C SER A 258 -16.08 -20.77 15.21
N ILE A 259 -14.99 -20.34 15.87
CA ILE A 259 -15.06 -19.37 16.97
C ILE A 259 -15.60 -18.02 16.47
N ARG A 260 -15.14 -17.56 15.29
CA ARG A 260 -15.60 -16.31 14.68
C ARG A 260 -17.08 -16.37 14.33
N HIS A 261 -17.56 -17.43 13.70
CA HIS A 261 -18.99 -17.59 13.39
C HIS A 261 -19.86 -17.57 14.67
N ALA A 262 -19.39 -18.19 15.74
CA ALA A 262 -20.09 -18.12 17.03
C ALA A 262 -20.12 -16.69 17.60
N TYR A 263 -19.05 -15.92 17.40
CA TYR A 263 -18.99 -14.51 17.79
C TYR A 263 -19.93 -13.65 16.93
N GLU A 264 -19.90 -13.80 15.60
CA GLU A 264 -20.77 -13.09 14.66
C GLU A 264 -22.27 -13.37 14.94
N ALA A 265 -22.61 -14.59 15.34
CA ALA A 265 -23.98 -14.96 15.70
C ALA A 265 -24.53 -14.21 16.93
N THR A 266 -23.67 -13.55 17.71
CA THR A 266 -24.10 -12.70 18.83
C THR A 266 -24.49 -11.28 18.39
N PHE A 267 -24.22 -10.91 17.15
CA PHE A 267 -24.50 -9.57 16.64
C PHE A 267 -25.99 -9.38 16.38
N ALA A 268 -26.46 -8.16 16.66
CA ALA A 268 -27.80 -7.80 16.23
C ALA A 268 -27.90 -7.82 14.71
N PRO A 269 -29.03 -8.24 14.12
CA PRO A 269 -29.22 -8.12 12.69
C PRO A 269 -29.01 -6.67 12.22
N PRO A 270 -28.38 -6.47 11.04
CA PRO A 270 -28.24 -5.13 10.50
C PRO A 270 -29.62 -4.51 10.27
N VAL A 271 -29.79 -3.28 10.71
CA VAL A 271 -31.01 -2.49 10.48
C VAL A 271 -30.69 -1.33 9.54
N SER A 272 -31.64 -0.93 8.72
CA SER A 272 -31.49 0.25 7.87
C SER A 272 -31.32 1.52 8.71
N ALA A 273 -30.70 2.56 8.16
CA ALA A 273 -30.56 3.85 8.85
C ALA A 273 -31.92 4.42 9.28
N ASN A 274 -32.97 4.25 8.46
CA ASN A 274 -34.33 4.69 8.77
C ASN A 274 -34.94 3.91 9.92
N GLU A 275 -34.74 2.58 9.97
CA GLU A 275 -35.21 1.75 11.09
C GLU A 275 -34.44 2.08 12.37
N ALA A 276 -33.13 2.29 12.28
CA ALA A 276 -32.33 2.73 13.40
C ALA A 276 -32.77 4.10 13.93
N ALA A 277 -32.96 5.08 13.03
CA ALA A 277 -33.45 6.40 13.38
C ALA A 277 -34.82 6.34 14.07
N LYS A 278 -35.75 5.53 13.55
CA LYS A 278 -37.08 5.33 14.15
C LYS A 278 -36.99 4.66 15.52
N LYS A 279 -36.12 3.64 15.65
CA LYS A 279 -35.94 2.87 16.90
C LYS A 279 -35.33 3.72 18.02
N TRP A 280 -34.43 4.64 17.68
CA TRP A 280 -33.70 5.47 18.65
C TRP A 280 -34.11 6.94 18.64
N GLU A 281 -35.24 7.26 17.98
CA GLU A 281 -35.78 8.62 17.88
C GLU A 281 -34.75 9.65 17.37
N LEU A 282 -33.88 9.21 16.45
CA LEU A 282 -32.84 10.03 15.84
C LEU A 282 -33.34 10.62 14.52
N THR A 283 -32.89 11.81 14.20
CA THR A 283 -33.06 12.36 12.85
C THR A 283 -31.83 12.03 12.02
N PRO A 284 -31.94 11.22 10.94
CA PRO A 284 -30.81 10.93 10.08
C PRO A 284 -30.20 12.19 9.50
N THR A 285 -28.89 12.32 9.52
CA THR A 285 -28.22 13.42 8.83
C THR A 285 -28.17 13.16 7.33
N ARG A 286 -28.15 14.22 6.51
CA ARG A 286 -28.09 14.12 5.05
C ARG A 286 -26.87 13.33 4.53
N SER A 287 -25.81 13.20 5.35
CA SER A 287 -24.65 12.37 5.06
C SER A 287 -24.93 10.88 5.29
N GLU A 288 -25.85 10.53 6.17
CA GLU A 288 -26.26 9.15 6.44
C GLU A 288 -27.25 8.65 5.37
N GLU A 289 -28.12 9.50 4.86
CA GLU A 289 -28.99 9.19 3.73
C GLU A 289 -28.22 8.79 2.46
N ARG A 290 -27.04 9.39 2.22
CA ARG A 290 -26.17 9.03 1.09
C ARG A 290 -25.48 7.67 1.25
N ARG A 291 -25.37 7.15 2.47
CA ARG A 291 -24.71 5.85 2.76
C ARG A 291 -25.63 4.65 2.57
N VAL A 292 -26.94 4.86 2.66
CA VAL A 292 -27.96 3.81 2.52
C VAL A 292 -28.34 3.57 1.05
N GLY A 293 -27.96 4.46 0.14
CA GLY A 293 -28.33 4.44 -1.28
C GLY A 293 -27.18 4.04 -2.23
N LYS A 294 -26.15 3.37 -1.76
CA LYS A 294 -25.06 2.86 -2.63
C LYS A 294 -24.78 1.40 -2.36
#